data_762c6687332869ab583baed0698e8e13
#
_entry.id   762c6687332869ab583baed0698e8e13
#
_cell.length_a   1.000
_cell.length_b   1.000
_cell.length_c   1.000
_cell.angle_alpha   90.00
_cell.angle_beta   90.00
_cell.angle_gamma   90.00
#
_symmetry.space_group_name_H-M   'P 1'
#
loop_
_entity.id
_entity.type
_entity.pdbx_description
1 polymer ?
#
loop_
_entity_poly.entity_id
_entity_poly.type
_entity_poly.pdbx_seq_one_letter_code
_entity_poly.pdbx_strand_id
1 'polypeptide(L)'
;VVNRPEDLVSQLSIMGRLQDFGGATQFKADYCTDPKDKDAEPTVPLSVLSQKLYGTCMIRREKAKVLPQLPDKTRVDLYVDISNGAEHDLAAADLAAYLEQYTECTDWEIRRKMRMEALVRFMTLRQLATLGKVAQAIDFIRTFLANGKKLIVFCSLHEVVDALVKAFPGAVTVTGRDSAVSKQAAVDSFQNNPDTRLIVCSIKAAGVGLTLTAS
;
A
#
# COMPACT_ATOMS: atom_id res chain seq x y z
N VAL A 1 -6.72 1.67 10.30
CA VAL A 1 -6.67 2.85 9.43
C VAL A 1 -7.83 2.79 8.49
N VAL A 2 -8.57 3.85 8.45
CA VAL A 2 -9.81 3.96 7.68
C VAL A 2 -9.47 4.56 6.33
N ASN A 3 -9.81 3.87 5.26
CA ASN A 3 -9.64 4.39 3.89
C ASN A 3 -10.87 5.18 3.44
N ARG A 4 -12.04 4.89 4.02
CA ARG A 4 -13.32 5.52 3.72
C ARG A 4 -14.07 5.82 5.00
N PRO A 5 -14.91 6.88 5.03
CA PRO A 5 -15.75 7.18 6.21
C PRO A 5 -16.64 6.01 6.65
N GLU A 6 -17.13 5.20 5.70
CA GLU A 6 -17.99 4.04 6.01
C GLU A 6 -17.32 3.02 6.95
N ASP A 7 -15.99 2.88 6.90
CA ASP A 7 -15.26 1.94 7.76
C ASP A 7 -15.37 2.33 9.25
N LEU A 8 -15.66 3.62 9.54
CA LEU A 8 -15.86 4.10 10.91
C LEU A 8 -17.19 3.60 11.52
N VAL A 9 -18.19 3.26 10.72
CA VAL A 9 -19.50 2.81 11.21
C VAL A 9 -19.34 1.60 12.14
N SER A 10 -18.58 0.60 11.69
CA SER A 10 -18.31 -0.61 12.49
C SER A 10 -17.51 -0.29 13.76
N GLN A 11 -16.51 0.58 13.67
CA GLN A 11 -15.68 0.97 14.80
C GLN A 11 -16.48 1.75 15.84
N LEU A 12 -17.26 2.74 15.41
CA LEU A 12 -18.15 3.51 16.27
C LEU A 12 -19.24 2.65 16.92
N SER A 13 -19.74 1.64 16.18
CA SER A 13 -20.72 0.69 16.74
C SER A 13 -20.12 -0.15 17.86
N ILE A 14 -18.92 -0.71 17.66
CA ILE A 14 -18.20 -1.50 18.67
C ILE A 14 -17.90 -0.65 19.93
N MET A 15 -17.56 0.63 19.75
CA MET A 15 -17.32 1.56 20.85
C MET A 15 -18.61 2.06 21.51
N GLY A 16 -19.80 1.71 21.03
CA GLY A 16 -21.09 2.22 21.52
C GLY A 16 -21.31 3.72 21.27
N ARG A 17 -20.55 4.32 20.33
CA ARG A 17 -20.57 5.77 20.06
C ARG A 17 -21.27 6.16 18.76
N LEU A 18 -21.84 5.20 18.02
CA LEU A 18 -22.47 5.44 16.74
C LEU A 18 -23.69 6.37 16.82
N GLN A 19 -24.39 6.36 17.97
CA GLN A 19 -25.56 7.22 18.19
C GLN A 19 -25.16 8.70 18.33
N ASP A 20 -23.96 9.01 18.75
CA ASP A 20 -23.45 10.39 18.80
C ASP A 20 -23.39 11.02 17.39
N PHE A 21 -23.40 10.18 16.37
CA PHE A 21 -23.36 10.55 14.95
C PHE A 21 -24.69 10.33 14.24
N GLY A 22 -25.79 10.14 14.98
CA GLY A 22 -27.14 9.94 14.42
C GLY A 22 -27.43 8.51 13.95
N GLY A 23 -26.58 7.54 14.32
CA GLY A 23 -26.71 6.15 13.87
C GLY A 23 -26.13 5.91 12.47
N ALA A 24 -26.19 4.64 12.00
CA ALA A 24 -25.52 4.23 10.77
C ALA A 24 -26.10 4.90 9.50
N THR A 25 -27.40 5.09 9.45
CA THR A 25 -28.09 5.67 8.30
C THR A 25 -27.72 7.15 8.14
N GLN A 26 -27.82 7.91 9.23
CA GLN A 26 -27.48 9.33 9.22
C GLN A 26 -25.99 9.55 8.97
N PHE A 27 -25.13 8.76 9.62
CA PHE A 27 -23.68 8.82 9.37
C PHE A 27 -23.32 8.64 7.89
N LYS A 28 -23.94 7.66 7.23
CA LYS A 28 -23.70 7.43 5.80
C LYS A 28 -24.24 8.56 4.94
N ALA A 29 -25.40 9.11 5.25
CA ALA A 29 -25.98 10.23 4.52
C ALA A 29 -25.13 11.50 4.63
N ASP A 30 -24.54 11.75 5.80
CA ASP A 30 -23.78 12.96 6.08
C ASP A 30 -22.34 12.89 5.54
N TYR A 31 -21.65 11.77 5.74
CA TYR A 31 -20.20 11.67 5.58
C TYR A 31 -19.70 10.70 4.50
N CYS A 32 -20.60 9.91 3.91
CA CYS A 32 -20.23 8.98 2.85
C CYS A 32 -20.70 9.48 1.48
N THR A 33 -19.92 9.17 0.45
CA THR A 33 -20.30 9.46 -0.94
C THR A 33 -21.38 8.48 -1.41
N ASP A 34 -22.23 8.91 -2.33
CA ASP A 34 -23.21 8.01 -2.97
C ASP A 34 -22.46 6.86 -3.68
N PRO A 35 -22.80 5.59 -3.44
CA PRO A 35 -22.21 4.46 -4.15
C PRO A 35 -22.35 4.54 -5.67
N LYS A 36 -23.34 5.30 -6.17
CA LYS A 36 -23.61 5.50 -7.60
C LYS A 36 -22.79 6.64 -8.20
N ASP A 37 -22.40 7.62 -7.38
CA ASP A 37 -21.58 8.76 -7.78
C ASP A 37 -20.36 8.87 -6.84
N LYS A 38 -19.26 8.25 -7.27
CA LYS A 38 -18.03 8.22 -6.48
C LYS A 38 -17.27 9.53 -6.46
N ASP A 39 -17.63 10.44 -7.35
CA ASP A 39 -17.02 11.76 -7.47
C ASP A 39 -17.84 12.82 -6.72
N ALA A 40 -19.02 12.45 -6.17
CA ALA A 40 -19.81 13.30 -5.31
C ALA A 40 -19.10 13.57 -3.98
N GLU A 41 -19.10 14.81 -3.52
CA GLU A 41 -18.62 15.15 -2.19
C GLU A 41 -19.64 14.76 -1.11
N PRO A 42 -19.18 14.42 0.12
CA PRO A 42 -20.08 14.17 1.24
C PRO A 42 -20.93 15.42 1.54
N THR A 43 -22.16 15.21 1.99
CA THR A 43 -23.08 16.31 2.35
C THR A 43 -22.52 17.20 3.46
N VAL A 44 -21.81 16.57 4.40
CA VAL A 44 -21.11 17.29 5.49
C VAL A 44 -19.60 17.16 5.28
N PRO A 45 -18.83 18.26 5.33
CA PRO A 45 -17.38 18.24 5.16
C PRO A 45 -16.69 17.30 6.15
N LEU A 46 -15.69 16.54 5.69
CA LEU A 46 -14.93 15.59 6.54
C LEU A 46 -14.15 16.29 7.66
N SER A 47 -13.91 17.60 7.58
CA SER A 47 -13.35 18.41 8.67
C SER A 47 -14.28 18.45 9.87
N VAL A 48 -15.60 18.54 9.65
CA VAL A 48 -16.61 18.50 10.72
C VAL A 48 -16.65 17.12 11.39
N LEU A 49 -16.60 16.04 10.57
CA LEU A 49 -16.48 14.68 11.10
C LEU A 49 -15.23 14.54 11.98
N SER A 50 -14.10 15.04 11.51
CA SER A 50 -12.84 15.01 12.25
C SER A 50 -12.96 15.72 13.61
N GLN A 51 -13.49 16.94 13.64
CA GLN A 51 -13.71 17.71 14.87
C GLN A 51 -14.61 16.94 15.85
N LYS A 52 -15.70 16.37 15.35
CA LYS A 52 -16.63 15.60 16.17
C LYS A 52 -16.02 14.32 16.73
N LEU A 53 -15.20 13.62 15.95
CA LEU A 53 -14.45 12.45 16.42
C LEU A 53 -13.47 12.82 17.54
N TYR A 54 -12.68 13.89 17.36
CA TYR A 54 -11.76 14.38 18.39
C TYR A 54 -12.48 14.84 19.67
N GLY A 55 -13.66 15.43 19.55
CA GLY A 55 -14.47 15.87 20.68
C GLY A 55 -15.16 14.73 21.44
N THR A 56 -15.30 13.53 20.85
CA THR A 56 -16.10 12.45 21.39
C THR A 56 -15.33 11.18 21.76
N CYS A 57 -14.56 10.63 20.83
CA CYS A 57 -14.01 9.27 20.98
C CYS A 57 -12.62 9.04 20.37
N MET A 58 -12.00 10.05 19.75
CA MET A 58 -10.71 9.89 19.08
C MET A 58 -9.62 10.69 19.76
N ILE A 59 -8.50 10.04 20.06
CA ILE A 59 -7.27 10.69 20.54
C ILE A 59 -6.17 10.41 19.52
N ARG A 60 -5.55 11.46 19.00
CA ARG A 60 -4.37 11.36 18.14
C ARG A 60 -3.19 12.07 18.80
N ARG A 61 -2.12 11.35 18.96
CA ARG A 61 -0.84 11.89 19.44
C ARG A 61 0.20 11.78 18.34
N GLU A 62 0.79 12.89 17.96
CA GLU A 62 1.84 12.94 16.94
C GLU A 62 3.16 12.46 17.54
N LYS A 63 3.86 11.55 16.86
CA LYS A 63 5.13 10.99 17.36
C LYS A 63 6.16 12.08 17.68
N ALA A 64 6.28 13.10 16.83
CA ALA A 64 7.19 14.22 17.05
C ALA A 64 6.97 14.96 18.38
N LYS A 65 5.72 15.00 18.88
CA LYS A 65 5.38 15.67 20.16
C LYS A 65 5.56 14.80 21.37
N VAL A 66 5.32 13.47 21.25
CA VAL A 66 5.32 12.55 22.40
C VAL A 66 6.60 11.72 22.54
N LEU A 67 7.39 11.63 21.46
CA LEU A 67 8.63 10.84 21.40
C LEU A 67 9.74 11.65 20.71
N PRO A 68 10.16 12.79 21.27
CA PRO A 68 11.16 13.65 20.63
C PRO A 68 12.54 13.01 20.55
N GLN A 69 12.79 11.91 21.30
CA GLN A 69 14.02 11.15 21.27
C GLN A 69 14.14 10.19 20.07
N LEU A 70 13.06 9.99 19.31
CA LEU A 70 13.16 9.15 18.11
C LEU A 70 13.94 9.88 17.00
N PRO A 71 14.89 9.18 16.35
CA PRO A 71 15.59 9.75 15.20
C PRO A 71 14.61 10.11 14.08
N ASP A 72 14.95 11.12 13.32
CA ASP A 72 14.18 11.55 12.17
C ASP A 72 14.12 10.44 11.11
N LYS A 73 12.98 10.35 10.45
CA LYS A 73 12.79 9.44 9.33
C LYS A 73 13.43 10.04 8.08
N THR A 74 14.51 9.41 7.60
CA THR A 74 15.11 9.75 6.31
C THR A 74 14.42 8.97 5.18
N ARG A 75 14.05 9.66 4.13
CA ARG A 75 13.54 9.06 2.88
C ARG A 75 14.51 9.38 1.76
N VAL A 76 14.91 8.35 1.02
CA VAL A 76 15.79 8.47 -0.15
C VAL A 76 15.08 7.81 -1.33
N ASP A 77 14.93 8.54 -2.43
CA ASP A 77 14.41 8.02 -3.69
C ASP A 77 15.60 7.61 -4.58
N LEU A 78 15.66 6.32 -4.92
CA LEU A 78 16.70 5.78 -5.82
C LEU A 78 16.12 5.66 -7.22
N TYR A 79 16.73 6.36 -8.15
CA TYR A 79 16.41 6.27 -9.58
C TYR A 79 17.26 5.18 -10.22
N VAL A 80 16.62 4.29 -10.93
CA VAL A 80 17.26 3.14 -11.59
C VAL A 80 16.70 2.97 -12.99
N ASP A 81 17.56 2.59 -13.93
CA ASP A 81 17.15 2.23 -15.28
C ASP A 81 16.45 0.87 -15.28
N ILE A 82 15.44 0.71 -16.12
CA ILE A 82 14.72 -0.56 -16.25
C ILE A 82 15.36 -1.43 -17.34
N SER A 83 15.56 -2.71 -17.04
CA SER A 83 16.23 -3.65 -17.97
C SER A 83 15.38 -4.00 -19.21
N ASN A 84 14.07 -3.78 -19.14
CA ASN A 84 13.07 -4.05 -20.19
C ASN A 84 12.47 -2.74 -20.75
N GLY A 85 13.30 -1.70 -20.92
CA GLY A 85 12.87 -0.36 -21.36
C GLY A 85 12.06 -0.38 -22.65
N ALA A 86 12.48 -1.14 -23.66
CA ALA A 86 11.78 -1.21 -24.94
C ALA A 86 10.33 -1.74 -24.81
N GLU A 87 10.12 -2.79 -24.00
CA GLU A 87 8.78 -3.34 -23.74
C GLU A 87 7.93 -2.34 -22.95
N HIS A 88 8.54 -1.68 -21.95
CA HIS A 88 7.89 -0.66 -21.15
C HIS A 88 7.44 0.53 -22.00
N ASP A 89 8.29 1.02 -22.91
CA ASP A 89 8.00 2.17 -23.76
C ASP A 89 6.89 1.85 -24.78
N LEU A 90 6.87 0.62 -25.34
CA LEU A 90 5.77 0.15 -26.18
C LEU A 90 4.45 0.10 -25.39
N ALA A 91 4.45 -0.43 -24.18
CA ALA A 91 3.26 -0.48 -23.35
C ALA A 91 2.81 0.92 -22.88
N ALA A 92 3.73 1.85 -22.68
CA ALA A 92 3.42 3.23 -22.36
C ALA A 92 2.77 3.96 -23.53
N ALA A 93 3.29 3.77 -24.74
CA ALA A 93 2.72 4.34 -25.97
C ALA A 93 1.31 3.77 -26.26
N ASP A 94 1.13 2.45 -26.09
CA ASP A 94 -0.17 1.80 -26.23
C ASP A 94 -1.20 2.34 -25.21
N LEU A 95 -0.81 2.52 -23.96
CA LEU A 95 -1.68 3.12 -22.95
C LEU A 95 -2.03 4.57 -23.29
N ALA A 96 -1.05 5.37 -23.74
CA ALA A 96 -1.27 6.76 -24.11
C ALA A 96 -2.30 6.90 -25.24
N ALA A 97 -2.10 6.14 -26.34
CA ALA A 97 -3.03 6.11 -27.46
C ALA A 97 -4.44 5.66 -27.05
N TYR A 98 -4.54 4.69 -26.15
CA TYR A 98 -5.81 4.23 -25.62
C TYR A 98 -6.51 5.29 -24.75
N LEU A 99 -5.76 6.04 -23.95
CA LEU A 99 -6.32 7.11 -23.11
C LEU A 99 -6.83 8.29 -23.94
N GLU A 100 -6.22 8.60 -25.07
CA GLU A 100 -6.75 9.58 -26.03
C GLU A 100 -8.14 9.17 -26.54
N GLN A 101 -8.29 7.92 -27.00
CA GLN A 101 -9.59 7.37 -27.43
C GLN A 101 -10.62 7.38 -26.29
N TYR A 102 -10.20 7.05 -25.06
CA TYR A 102 -11.05 7.09 -23.88
C TYR A 102 -11.57 8.51 -23.60
N THR A 103 -10.72 9.52 -23.77
CA THR A 103 -11.08 10.93 -23.52
C THR A 103 -12.06 11.44 -24.56
N GLU A 104 -11.92 11.03 -25.81
CA GLU A 104 -12.80 11.43 -26.92
C GLU A 104 -14.16 10.71 -26.91
N CYS A 105 -14.26 9.57 -26.20
CA CYS A 105 -15.49 8.77 -26.13
C CYS A 105 -16.56 9.48 -25.30
N THR A 106 -17.69 9.79 -25.94
CA THR A 106 -18.86 10.43 -25.30
C THR A 106 -19.90 9.45 -24.81
N ASP A 107 -19.93 8.21 -25.37
CA ASP A 107 -20.86 7.15 -24.94
C ASP A 107 -20.45 6.58 -23.58
N TRP A 108 -21.35 6.69 -22.60
CA TRP A 108 -21.07 6.29 -21.23
C TRP A 108 -20.91 4.77 -21.02
N GLU A 109 -21.63 3.93 -21.81
CA GLU A 109 -21.50 2.47 -21.71
C GLU A 109 -20.18 2.00 -22.27
N ILE A 110 -19.78 2.54 -23.42
CA ILE A 110 -18.49 2.27 -24.05
C ILE A 110 -17.39 2.78 -23.13
N ARG A 111 -17.51 4.00 -22.64
CA ARG A 111 -16.55 4.62 -21.71
C ARG A 111 -16.36 3.82 -20.43
N ARG A 112 -17.43 3.23 -19.90
CA ARG A 112 -17.36 2.35 -18.71
C ARG A 112 -16.54 1.08 -19.01
N LYS A 113 -16.71 0.46 -20.18
CA LYS A 113 -15.91 -0.70 -20.61
C LYS A 113 -14.45 -0.32 -20.81
N MET A 114 -14.19 0.78 -21.51
CA MET A 114 -12.85 1.29 -21.75
C MET A 114 -12.09 1.61 -20.45
N ARG A 115 -12.78 2.08 -19.41
CA ARG A 115 -12.17 2.34 -18.09
C ARG A 115 -11.53 1.09 -17.48
N MET A 116 -12.16 -0.06 -17.61
CA MET A 116 -11.61 -1.32 -17.11
C MET A 116 -10.39 -1.75 -17.92
N GLU A 117 -10.42 -1.59 -19.22
CA GLU A 117 -9.29 -1.90 -20.10
C GLU A 117 -8.11 -0.95 -19.88
N ALA A 118 -8.36 0.36 -19.72
CA ALA A 118 -7.33 1.33 -19.34
C ALA A 118 -6.63 0.95 -18.03
N LEU A 119 -7.40 0.46 -17.05
CA LEU A 119 -6.83 -0.01 -15.78
C LEU A 119 -5.93 -1.23 -16.00
N VAL A 120 -6.33 -2.19 -16.82
CA VAL A 120 -5.52 -3.38 -17.13
C VAL A 120 -4.22 -2.97 -17.81
N ARG A 121 -4.25 -2.09 -18.82
CA ARG A 121 -3.06 -1.58 -19.51
C ARG A 121 -2.12 -0.84 -18.54
N PHE A 122 -2.67 -0.01 -17.67
CA PHE A 122 -1.89 0.66 -16.62
C PHE A 122 -1.22 -0.32 -15.64
N MET A 123 -1.94 -1.38 -15.25
CA MET A 123 -1.39 -2.41 -14.37
C MET A 123 -0.27 -3.20 -15.06
N THR A 124 -0.40 -3.50 -16.35
CA THR A 124 0.66 -4.13 -17.16
C THR A 124 1.90 -3.25 -17.23
N LEU A 125 1.75 -1.97 -17.53
CA LEU A 125 2.86 -1.01 -17.55
C LEU A 125 3.58 -0.95 -16.20
N ARG A 126 2.82 -0.87 -15.10
CA ARG A 126 3.36 -0.90 -13.74
C ARG A 126 4.11 -2.21 -13.43
N GLN A 127 3.61 -3.34 -13.91
CA GLN A 127 4.27 -4.65 -13.74
C GLN A 127 5.60 -4.69 -14.49
N LEU A 128 5.63 -4.26 -15.75
CA LEU A 128 6.87 -4.17 -16.55
C LEU A 128 7.90 -3.29 -15.88
N ALA A 129 7.52 -2.08 -15.45
CA ALA A 129 8.41 -1.17 -14.73
C ALA A 129 8.95 -1.78 -13.42
N THR A 130 8.13 -2.56 -12.72
CA THR A 130 8.55 -3.21 -11.45
C THR A 130 9.52 -4.35 -11.71
N LEU A 131 9.24 -5.20 -12.70
CA LEU A 131 10.10 -6.33 -13.07
C LEU A 131 11.43 -5.86 -13.64
N GLY A 132 11.42 -4.80 -14.44
CA GLY A 132 12.64 -4.22 -15.02
C GLY A 132 13.65 -3.68 -13.99
N LYS A 133 13.21 -3.41 -12.76
CA LYS A 133 14.06 -2.92 -11.65
C LYS A 133 14.66 -4.02 -10.79
N VAL A 134 14.24 -5.28 -10.96
CA VAL A 134 14.59 -6.38 -10.03
C VAL A 134 16.10 -6.62 -9.96
N ALA A 135 16.81 -6.60 -11.10
CA ALA A 135 18.26 -6.82 -11.12
C ALA A 135 18.99 -5.78 -10.27
N GLN A 136 18.68 -4.51 -10.47
CA GLN A 136 19.32 -3.42 -9.73
C GLN A 136 18.91 -3.40 -8.25
N ALA A 137 17.66 -3.80 -7.94
CA ALA A 137 17.22 -3.99 -6.56
C ALA A 137 18.02 -5.10 -5.86
N ILE A 138 18.32 -6.20 -6.55
CA ILE A 138 19.16 -7.29 -6.03
C ILE A 138 20.56 -6.78 -5.72
N ASP A 139 21.18 -6.01 -6.61
CA ASP A 139 22.51 -5.48 -6.41
C ASP A 139 22.56 -4.45 -5.26
N PHE A 140 21.57 -3.60 -5.14
CA PHE A 140 21.41 -2.70 -4.00
C PHE A 140 21.27 -3.46 -2.68
N ILE A 141 20.40 -4.46 -2.62
CA ILE A 141 20.19 -5.30 -1.43
C ILE A 141 21.49 -6.00 -1.03
N ARG A 142 22.22 -6.56 -2.00
CA ARG A 142 23.51 -7.23 -1.77
C ARG A 142 24.52 -6.29 -1.13
N THR A 143 24.65 -5.09 -1.68
CA THR A 143 25.53 -4.04 -1.16
C THR A 143 25.12 -3.61 0.25
N PHE A 144 23.82 -3.44 0.49
CA PHE A 144 23.30 -3.06 1.80
C PHE A 144 23.57 -4.14 2.87
N LEU A 145 23.30 -5.40 2.53
CA LEU A 145 23.53 -6.53 3.46
C LEU A 145 25.00 -6.77 3.76
N ALA A 146 25.92 -6.38 2.86
CA ALA A 146 27.37 -6.44 3.09
C ALA A 146 27.82 -5.57 4.27
N ASN A 147 27.05 -4.52 4.62
CA ASN A 147 27.31 -3.68 5.80
C ASN A 147 26.86 -4.32 7.13
N GLY A 148 26.43 -5.56 7.14
CA GLY A 148 26.04 -6.30 8.35
C GLY A 148 24.68 -5.91 8.94
N LYS A 149 23.94 -5.00 8.30
CA LYS A 149 22.62 -4.54 8.77
C LYS A 149 21.48 -5.43 8.28
N LYS A 150 20.37 -5.40 8.99
CA LYS A 150 19.12 -6.07 8.59
C LYS A 150 18.31 -5.15 7.69
N LEU A 151 17.60 -5.75 6.72
CA LEU A 151 16.82 -5.02 5.73
C LEU A 151 15.42 -5.59 5.59
N ILE A 152 14.42 -4.72 5.55
CA ILE A 152 13.04 -5.04 5.25
C ILE A 152 12.74 -4.57 3.82
N VAL A 153 12.30 -5.47 2.95
CA VAL A 153 11.94 -5.16 1.57
C VAL A 153 10.45 -5.38 1.36
N PHE A 154 9.76 -4.35 0.89
CA PHE A 154 8.35 -4.45 0.53
C PHE A 154 8.17 -4.56 -0.98
N CYS A 155 7.41 -5.56 -1.43
CA CYS A 155 7.11 -5.83 -2.83
C CYS A 155 5.60 -5.81 -3.08
N SER A 156 5.19 -5.38 -4.27
CA SER A 156 3.79 -5.43 -4.70
C SER A 156 3.46 -6.70 -5.50
N LEU A 157 4.46 -7.29 -6.17
CA LEU A 157 4.32 -8.46 -7.06
C LEU A 157 4.97 -9.70 -6.45
N HIS A 158 4.32 -10.83 -6.60
CA HIS A 158 4.85 -12.11 -6.14
C HIS A 158 6.08 -12.57 -6.93
N GLU A 159 6.13 -12.28 -8.22
CA GLU A 159 7.29 -12.57 -9.08
C GLU A 159 8.57 -11.88 -8.56
N VAL A 160 8.43 -10.68 -8.01
CA VAL A 160 9.57 -9.97 -7.38
C VAL A 160 9.97 -10.65 -6.08
N VAL A 161 9.01 -11.08 -5.26
CA VAL A 161 9.30 -11.84 -4.03
C VAL A 161 10.07 -13.10 -4.39
N ASP A 162 9.59 -13.88 -5.37
CA ASP A 162 10.19 -15.15 -5.80
C ASP A 162 11.62 -14.92 -6.34
N ALA A 163 11.84 -13.85 -7.11
CA ALA A 163 13.16 -13.49 -7.62
C ALA A 163 14.13 -13.10 -6.49
N LEU A 164 13.67 -12.36 -5.49
CA LEU A 164 14.48 -11.96 -4.33
C LEU A 164 14.83 -13.17 -3.45
N VAL A 165 13.88 -14.05 -3.18
CA VAL A 165 14.14 -15.28 -2.41
C VAL A 165 15.14 -16.19 -3.14
N LYS A 166 15.04 -16.30 -4.46
CA LYS A 166 16.02 -17.03 -5.27
C LYS A 166 17.42 -16.41 -5.19
N ALA A 167 17.52 -15.08 -5.20
CA ALA A 167 18.80 -14.38 -5.11
C ALA A 167 19.41 -14.39 -3.70
N PHE A 168 18.57 -14.53 -2.66
CA PHE A 168 18.94 -14.51 -1.24
C PHE A 168 18.31 -15.69 -0.48
N PRO A 169 18.90 -16.90 -0.56
CA PRO A 169 18.32 -18.11 0.04
C PRO A 169 18.12 -18.06 1.57
N GLY A 170 18.82 -17.13 2.27
CA GLY A 170 18.65 -16.88 3.70
C GLY A 170 17.54 -15.88 4.04
N ALA A 171 16.81 -15.36 3.05
CA ALA A 171 15.72 -14.44 3.28
C ALA A 171 14.46 -15.17 3.78
N VAL A 172 13.76 -14.53 4.73
CA VAL A 172 12.43 -14.99 5.17
C VAL A 172 11.32 -14.15 4.51
N THR A 173 10.12 -14.70 4.40
CA THR A 173 9.02 -14.03 3.70
C THR A 173 7.80 -13.81 4.58
N VAL A 174 7.07 -12.72 4.29
CA VAL A 174 5.73 -12.46 4.83
C VAL A 174 4.81 -12.02 3.69
N THR A 175 4.08 -12.99 3.12
CA THR A 175 3.23 -12.77 1.95
C THR A 175 1.81 -13.29 2.18
N GLY A 176 0.92 -13.04 1.22
CA GLY A 176 -0.43 -13.62 1.24
C GLY A 176 -0.47 -15.15 1.07
N ARG A 177 0.63 -15.74 0.57
CA ARG A 177 0.75 -17.22 0.39
C ARG A 177 1.13 -17.94 1.69
N ASP A 178 1.67 -17.22 2.70
CA ASP A 178 2.17 -17.79 3.93
C ASP A 178 1.04 -17.95 4.96
N SER A 179 1.06 -19.06 5.72
CA SER A 179 0.16 -19.25 6.84
C SER A 179 0.45 -18.26 7.98
N ALA A 180 -0.49 -18.08 8.92
CA ALA A 180 -0.28 -17.22 10.08
C ALA A 180 0.93 -17.69 10.93
N VAL A 181 1.10 -18.99 11.09
CA VAL A 181 2.22 -19.60 11.83
C VAL A 181 3.54 -19.32 11.12
N SER A 182 3.59 -19.50 9.79
CA SER A 182 4.78 -19.25 8.98
C SER A 182 5.18 -17.76 9.00
N LYS A 183 4.22 -16.85 8.93
CA LYS A 183 4.46 -15.41 9.04
C LYS A 183 5.08 -15.02 10.38
N GLN A 184 4.53 -15.57 11.48
CA GLN A 184 5.07 -15.32 12.81
C GLN A 184 6.48 -15.86 12.95
N ALA A 185 6.74 -17.08 12.48
CA ALA A 185 8.08 -17.67 12.50
C ALA A 185 9.10 -16.85 11.70
N ALA A 186 8.69 -16.31 10.54
CA ALA A 186 9.53 -15.41 9.74
C ALA A 186 9.86 -14.11 10.47
N VAL A 187 8.88 -13.49 11.15
CA VAL A 187 9.07 -12.30 11.97
C VAL A 187 10.00 -12.59 13.13
N ASP A 188 9.78 -13.68 13.86
CA ASP A 188 10.59 -14.08 15.02
C ASP A 188 12.04 -14.37 14.60
N SER A 189 12.24 -15.06 13.47
CA SER A 189 13.57 -15.30 12.90
C SER A 189 14.25 -13.98 12.54
N PHE A 190 13.56 -13.07 11.86
CA PHE A 190 14.14 -11.77 11.50
C PHE A 190 14.48 -10.93 12.75
N GLN A 191 13.64 -10.96 13.78
CA GLN A 191 13.89 -10.19 15.00
C GLN A 191 15.05 -10.75 15.82
N ASN A 192 15.11 -12.06 16.04
CA ASN A 192 15.95 -12.68 17.05
C ASN A 192 17.19 -13.40 16.50
N ASN A 193 17.20 -13.81 15.21
CA ASN A 193 18.34 -14.51 14.63
C ASN A 193 19.25 -13.50 13.89
N PRO A 194 20.53 -13.36 14.29
CA PRO A 194 21.48 -12.45 13.63
C PRO A 194 21.79 -12.84 12.18
N ASP A 195 21.67 -14.11 11.82
CA ASP A 195 21.93 -14.61 10.47
C ASP A 195 20.79 -14.32 9.49
N THR A 196 19.57 -14.11 10.01
CA THR A 196 18.41 -13.71 9.21
C THR A 196 18.41 -12.21 9.03
N ARG A 197 19.06 -11.73 7.96
CA ARG A 197 19.27 -10.30 7.72
C ARG A 197 18.33 -9.69 6.68
N LEU A 198 17.58 -10.49 5.95
CA LEU A 198 16.62 -10.03 4.95
C LEU A 198 15.24 -10.62 5.21
N ILE A 199 14.23 -9.75 5.27
CA ILE A 199 12.82 -10.13 5.24
C ILE A 199 12.15 -9.49 4.03
N VAL A 200 11.50 -10.30 3.20
CA VAL A 200 10.78 -9.86 2.00
C VAL A 200 9.28 -9.95 2.25
N CYS A 201 8.64 -8.79 2.19
CA CYS A 201 7.25 -8.62 2.57
C CYS A 201 6.38 -8.23 1.38
N SER A 202 5.19 -8.82 1.23
CA SER A 202 4.20 -8.21 0.36
C SER A 202 3.48 -7.07 1.08
N ILE A 203 3.27 -5.94 0.39
CA ILE A 203 2.66 -4.73 0.98
C ILE A 203 1.29 -5.04 1.60
N LYS A 204 0.47 -5.88 0.94
CA LYS A 204 -0.88 -6.23 1.42
C LYS A 204 -0.88 -7.10 2.68
N ALA A 205 0.12 -8.00 2.83
CA ALA A 205 0.14 -8.94 3.95
C ALA A 205 0.92 -8.43 5.17
N ALA A 206 1.84 -7.51 4.97
CA ALA A 206 2.77 -7.04 6.01
C ALA A 206 2.75 -5.52 6.23
N GLY A 207 1.87 -4.79 5.54
CA GLY A 207 1.80 -3.33 5.64
C GLY A 207 1.30 -2.81 6.99
N VAL A 208 0.60 -3.66 7.75
CA VAL A 208 0.08 -3.35 9.10
C VAL A 208 0.17 -4.57 10.01
N GLY A 209 0.24 -4.34 11.32
CA GLY A 209 0.14 -5.39 12.33
C GLY A 209 1.43 -6.16 12.63
N LEU A 210 2.56 -5.79 12.03
CA LEU A 210 3.86 -6.38 12.33
C LEU A 210 4.74 -5.40 13.11
N THR A 211 5.50 -5.95 14.05
CA THR A 211 6.54 -5.21 14.78
C THR A 211 7.91 -5.68 14.29
N LEU A 212 8.58 -4.85 13.48
CA LEU A 212 9.87 -5.14 12.87
C LEU A 212 10.86 -4.03 13.28
N THR A 213 11.50 -4.21 14.42
CA THR A 213 12.39 -3.21 15.06
C THR A 213 13.87 -3.57 14.96
N ALA A 214 14.19 -4.74 14.42
CA ALA A 214 15.58 -5.22 14.31
C ALA A 214 16.34 -4.68 13.09
N SER A 215 15.71 -3.86 12.24
CA SER A 215 16.34 -3.24 11.06
C SER A 215 16.73 -1.80 11.31
#